data_4c2074e0bb134ab3f85c64c3daa1aae5
#
_entry.id   4c2074e0bb134ab3f85c64c3daa1aae5
#
_cell.length_a   1.000
_cell.length_b   1.000
_cell.length_c   1.000
_cell.angle_alpha   90.00
_cell.angle_beta   90.00
_cell.angle_gamma   90.00
#
_symmetry.space_group_name_H-M   'P 1'
#
loop_
_entity.id
_entity.type
_entity.pdbx_description
1 polymer ?
#
loop_
_entity_poly.entity_id
_entity_poly.type
_entity_poly.pdbx_seq_one_letter_code
_entity_poly.pdbx_strand_id
1 'polypeptide(L)'
;MIFGGLQIKRALTSLFWYNVNRQTNLIQKKPTLMDIILYLLTIIQYLYQLNCWLLNFICRYIPLKQWAFDDSHSPKYQKYKIDELPLITDFRQDWTYKELIPYFDKRYGKKIRPIKRQSECDIPEECSCPRCQAPKPYLYKNNGSKGQLSCKVCDAKFSQQDNRFSAIKLRCPHCGNTLVPKKDRKFFVLHKCVNPKCPYYLHNLKKVEPEHLNEAYGKNKYKLHYIYREFTVDFFRMDLNSLPKNASSLKFSRHNAHVMGLCLTLHVNLGLSLRKTSQALKDLYNIRISHQQVANYARTAALVIKPFVDNYDYKTGTTFIADETYIKVRGIKGYIWFIMDAVSRSILGYQVSDNRGVGPCILAMRIAFRKLKQLPENFRFIADGYSAYPLAAQQFFHQFGEKFRFDITQVIGLTNEDEVSKAFRPFKQMIERLNRTFKASYRITCGYDNYEGASYNVSLWVAYYNFLRPHQHNHYRVLNKVEHLENADNMPGKWQLLIFLGQQTILQMQKSQAEESVCS
;
A
#
# COMPACT_ATOMS: atom_id res chain seq x y z
N MET A 1 -19.83 10.60 42.38
CA MET A 1 -18.42 10.84 41.99
C MET A 1 -18.11 12.30 41.62
N ILE A 2 -18.91 13.25 42.05
CA ILE A 2 -18.71 14.70 41.81
C ILE A 2 -17.88 15.36 42.94
N PHE A 3 -17.72 14.70 44.06
CA PHE A 3 -17.03 15.25 45.25
C PHE A 3 -15.49 15.30 45.17
N GLY A 4 -14.85 14.43 44.38
CA GLY A 4 -13.38 14.43 44.25
C GLY A 4 -12.82 15.59 43.44
N GLY A 5 -13.56 16.10 42.47
CA GLY A 5 -13.12 17.22 41.61
C GLY A 5 -13.12 18.57 42.32
N LEU A 6 -14.00 18.76 43.31
CA LEU A 6 -14.06 20.01 44.08
C LEU A 6 -12.92 20.16 45.10
N GLN A 7 -12.47 19.05 45.70
CA GLN A 7 -11.33 19.09 46.62
C GLN A 7 -10.00 19.38 45.91
N ILE A 8 -9.80 18.80 44.71
CA ILE A 8 -8.59 19.08 43.91
C ILE A 8 -8.58 20.53 43.44
N LYS A 9 -9.75 21.07 43.04
CA LYS A 9 -9.88 22.46 42.62
C LYS A 9 -9.59 23.43 43.77
N ARG A 10 -10.04 23.13 45.01
CA ARG A 10 -9.72 23.93 46.21
C ARG A 10 -8.24 23.85 46.62
N ALA A 11 -7.64 22.67 46.53
CA ALA A 11 -6.21 22.50 46.82
C ALA A 11 -5.33 23.22 45.79
N LEU A 12 -5.68 23.20 44.52
CA LEU A 12 -4.96 23.90 43.45
C LEU A 12 -5.11 25.44 43.56
N THR A 13 -6.30 25.95 43.90
CA THR A 13 -6.53 27.37 44.11
C THR A 13 -5.83 27.85 45.37
N SER A 14 -5.82 27.11 46.46
CA SER A 14 -5.10 27.49 47.69
C SER A 14 -3.56 27.52 47.51
N LEU A 15 -2.99 26.57 46.77
CA LEU A 15 -1.57 26.55 46.40
C LEU A 15 -1.20 27.71 45.46
N PHE A 16 -2.08 28.04 44.52
CA PHE A 16 -1.88 29.17 43.63
C PHE A 16 -1.90 30.50 44.40
N TRP A 17 -2.88 30.71 45.28
CA TRP A 17 -2.96 31.91 46.14
C TRP A 17 -1.83 31.99 47.17
N TYR A 18 -1.37 30.84 47.71
CA TYR A 18 -0.23 30.79 48.63
C TYR A 18 1.06 31.22 47.91
N ASN A 19 1.29 30.76 46.72
CA ASN A 19 2.46 31.16 45.92
C ASN A 19 2.38 32.60 45.41
N VAL A 20 1.18 33.09 45.03
CA VAL A 20 0.99 34.50 44.66
C VAL A 20 1.22 35.43 45.83
N ASN A 21 0.73 35.13 47.05
CA ASN A 21 0.98 35.93 48.25
C ASN A 21 2.44 35.90 48.71
N ARG A 22 3.17 34.81 48.45
CA ARG A 22 4.61 34.74 48.72
C ARG A 22 5.42 35.58 47.73
N GLN A 23 4.97 35.73 46.51
CA GLN A 23 5.59 36.59 45.50
C GLN A 23 5.40 38.07 45.74
N THR A 24 4.27 38.51 46.31
CA THR A 24 4.06 39.93 46.63
C THR A 24 5.00 40.46 47.71
N ASN A 25 5.49 39.58 48.58
CA ASN A 25 6.52 39.96 49.60
C ASN A 25 7.97 39.89 49.07
N LEU A 26 8.22 39.35 47.89
CA LEU A 26 9.56 39.26 47.27
C LEU A 26 9.86 40.37 46.26
N ILE A 27 8.90 41.26 45.97
CA ILE A 27 9.06 42.33 44.98
C ILE A 27 10.04 43.44 45.44
N GLN A 28 10.48 43.44 46.71
CA GLN A 28 11.43 44.44 47.21
C GLN A 28 12.92 44.08 47.05
N LYS A 29 13.28 42.85 46.63
CA LYS A 29 14.68 42.51 46.32
C LYS A 29 14.77 41.99 44.89
N LYS A 30 15.76 42.52 44.14
CA LYS A 30 16.06 41.95 42.81
C LYS A 30 16.31 40.44 42.96
N PRO A 31 15.56 39.56 42.24
CA PRO A 31 15.74 38.12 42.37
C PRO A 31 17.15 37.73 41.94
N THR A 32 17.79 36.92 42.75
CA THR A 32 19.09 36.34 42.39
C THR A 32 18.92 35.30 41.29
N LEU A 33 19.97 34.98 40.54
CA LEU A 33 19.95 33.94 39.52
C LEU A 33 19.45 32.60 40.10
N MET A 34 19.77 32.30 41.35
CA MET A 34 19.35 31.11 42.07
C MET A 34 17.84 31.09 42.32
N ASP A 35 17.22 32.21 42.63
CA ASP A 35 15.77 32.32 42.82
C ASP A 35 15.02 32.09 41.50
N ILE A 36 15.57 32.59 40.40
CA ILE A 36 15.02 32.34 39.05
C ILE A 36 15.11 30.86 38.69
N ILE A 37 16.23 30.20 38.95
CA ILE A 37 16.43 28.77 38.71
C ILE A 37 15.44 27.95 39.55
N LEU A 38 15.29 28.21 40.83
CA LEU A 38 14.36 27.55 41.73
C LEU A 38 12.90 27.73 41.24
N TYR A 39 12.56 28.92 40.80
CA TYR A 39 11.24 29.20 40.23
C TYR A 39 10.98 28.39 38.95
N LEU A 40 11.93 28.36 38.03
CA LEU A 40 11.82 27.55 36.80
C LEU A 40 11.73 26.06 37.11
N LEU A 41 12.49 25.52 38.05
CA LEU A 41 12.41 24.14 38.50
C LEU A 41 11.02 23.82 39.08
N THR A 42 10.45 24.75 39.85
CA THR A 42 9.09 24.60 40.38
C THR A 42 8.05 24.54 39.27
N ILE A 43 8.17 25.37 38.23
CA ILE A 43 7.31 25.33 37.06
C ILE A 43 7.45 23.99 36.31
N ILE A 44 8.68 23.53 36.09
CA ILE A 44 8.96 22.25 35.44
C ILE A 44 8.32 21.10 36.22
N GLN A 45 8.46 21.08 37.52
CA GLN A 45 7.87 20.07 38.42
C GLN A 45 6.33 20.11 38.34
N TYR A 46 5.75 21.28 38.34
CA TYR A 46 4.30 21.45 38.20
C TYR A 46 3.79 20.96 36.84
N LEU A 47 4.46 21.31 35.74
CA LEU A 47 4.13 20.85 34.40
C LEU A 47 4.28 19.34 34.27
N TYR A 48 5.28 18.76 34.89
CA TYR A 48 5.46 17.31 34.93
C TYR A 48 4.30 16.62 35.66
N GLN A 49 3.90 17.12 36.84
CA GLN A 49 2.76 16.59 37.60
C GLN A 49 1.46 16.75 36.83
N LEU A 50 1.25 17.86 36.15
CA LEU A 50 0.10 18.10 35.31
C LEU A 50 0.05 17.11 34.13
N ASN A 51 1.18 16.86 33.47
CA ASN A 51 1.27 15.86 32.42
C ASN A 51 0.96 14.44 32.93
N CYS A 52 1.53 14.05 34.06
CA CYS A 52 1.23 12.75 34.68
C CYS A 52 -0.26 12.63 35.03
N TRP A 53 -0.85 13.70 35.55
CA TRP A 53 -2.29 13.70 35.86
C TRP A 53 -3.14 13.62 34.59
N LEU A 54 -2.81 14.39 33.53
CA LEU A 54 -3.49 14.33 32.24
C LEU A 54 -3.39 12.95 31.59
N LEU A 55 -2.21 12.33 31.64
CA LEU A 55 -2.03 10.96 31.14
C LEU A 55 -2.88 9.96 31.92
N ASN A 56 -2.90 10.05 33.26
CA ASN A 56 -3.75 9.21 34.09
C ASN A 56 -5.23 9.46 33.83
N PHE A 57 -5.64 10.71 33.63
CA PHE A 57 -7.01 11.06 33.28
C PHE A 57 -7.39 10.51 31.91
N ILE A 58 -6.52 10.68 30.91
CA ILE A 58 -6.71 10.13 29.55
C ILE A 58 -6.81 8.61 29.60
N CYS A 59 -5.92 7.93 30.34
CA CYS A 59 -5.96 6.48 30.47
C CYS A 59 -7.17 5.96 31.21
N ARG A 60 -7.73 6.74 32.15
CA ARG A 60 -8.80 6.30 33.05
C ARG A 60 -10.21 6.68 32.58
N TYR A 61 -10.35 7.84 31.94
CA TYR A 61 -11.67 8.41 31.63
C TYR A 61 -11.94 8.64 30.16
N ILE A 62 -10.90 8.84 29.36
CA ILE A 62 -11.07 8.77 27.92
C ILE A 62 -10.82 7.32 27.56
N PRO A 63 -11.85 6.59 27.13
CA PRO A 63 -11.59 5.32 26.49
C PRO A 63 -10.80 5.66 25.24
N LEU A 64 -9.49 5.72 25.33
CA LEU A 64 -8.61 5.39 24.23
C LEU A 64 -9.24 4.12 23.75
N LYS A 65 -10.05 4.18 22.69
CA LYS A 65 -10.74 3.03 22.13
C LYS A 65 -9.81 1.90 22.36
N GLN A 66 -10.20 0.90 23.13
CA GLN A 66 -9.34 -0.23 23.42
C GLN A 66 -9.05 -0.88 22.10
N TRP A 67 -8.00 -0.40 21.53
CA TRP A 67 -7.54 -0.75 20.22
C TRP A 67 -6.94 -2.10 20.41
N ALA A 68 -7.75 -3.12 20.23
CA ALA A 68 -7.32 -4.48 20.30
C ALA A 68 -6.95 -5.06 21.66
N PHE A 69 -7.54 -4.65 22.75
CA PHE A 69 -7.62 -5.55 23.88
C PHE A 69 -8.66 -6.61 23.53
N ASP A 70 -8.19 -7.85 23.50
CA ASP A 70 -9.05 -9.02 23.46
C ASP A 70 -9.95 -8.94 24.68
N ASP A 71 -11.13 -8.41 24.50
CA ASP A 71 -12.20 -8.64 25.43
C ASP A 71 -12.67 -10.08 25.21
N SER A 72 -11.98 -11.00 25.86
CA SER A 72 -12.30 -12.43 25.84
C SER A 72 -13.69 -12.71 26.40
N HIS A 73 -14.29 -11.75 27.11
CA HIS A 73 -15.58 -11.85 27.74
C HIS A 73 -16.72 -11.20 26.96
N SER A 74 -16.45 -10.50 25.87
CA SER A 74 -17.49 -9.90 25.06
C SER A 74 -17.39 -10.34 23.60
N PRO A 75 -18.08 -11.40 23.20
CA PRO A 75 -18.11 -11.86 21.80
C PRO A 75 -18.87 -10.92 20.86
N LYS A 76 -19.21 -9.72 21.30
CA LYS A 76 -20.03 -8.74 20.55
C LYS A 76 -19.44 -8.34 19.19
N TYR A 77 -18.12 -8.40 19.06
CA TYR A 77 -17.44 -8.01 17.83
C TYR A 77 -16.37 -9.01 17.47
N GLN A 78 -16.59 -9.71 16.39
CA GLN A 78 -15.55 -10.50 15.79
C GLN A 78 -14.45 -9.58 15.24
N LYS A 79 -13.19 -9.87 15.55
CA LYS A 79 -12.07 -9.16 14.94
C LYS A 79 -12.13 -9.27 13.43
N TYR A 80 -11.88 -8.17 12.74
CA TYR A 80 -11.72 -8.23 11.29
C TYR A 80 -10.43 -8.98 10.98
N LYS A 81 -10.57 -10.06 10.24
CA LYS A 81 -9.43 -10.76 9.65
C LYS A 81 -8.93 -9.93 8.47
N ILE A 82 -7.65 -9.68 8.45
CA ILE A 82 -6.97 -9.05 7.31
C ILE A 82 -6.37 -10.20 6.52
N ASP A 83 -6.80 -10.37 5.29
CA ASP A 83 -6.14 -11.30 4.39
C ASP A 83 -4.93 -10.61 3.77
N GLU A 84 -3.79 -11.26 3.82
CA GLU A 84 -2.54 -10.76 3.26
C GLU A 84 -2.63 -10.61 1.74
N LEU A 85 -3.40 -11.51 1.10
CA LEU A 85 -3.68 -11.48 -0.33
C LEU A 85 -5.18 -11.58 -0.57
N PRO A 86 -5.80 -10.61 -1.21
CA PRO A 86 -7.17 -10.76 -1.70
C PRO A 86 -7.22 -11.90 -2.71
N LEU A 87 -8.22 -12.78 -2.59
CA LEU A 87 -8.49 -13.83 -3.56
C LEU A 87 -9.02 -13.21 -4.85
N ILE A 88 -8.12 -12.72 -5.68
CA ILE A 88 -8.44 -12.10 -6.95
C ILE A 88 -8.34 -13.18 -8.01
N THR A 89 -9.47 -13.69 -8.43
CA THR A 89 -9.56 -14.70 -9.49
C THR A 89 -9.29 -14.14 -10.89
N ASP A 90 -9.23 -12.83 -11.04
CA ASP A 90 -9.16 -12.14 -12.33
C ASP A 90 -7.76 -12.08 -12.95
N PHE A 91 -6.71 -12.35 -12.20
CA PHE A 91 -5.37 -12.49 -12.77
C PHE A 91 -5.17 -13.78 -13.60
N ARG A 92 -6.11 -14.71 -13.51
CA ARG A 92 -6.08 -15.96 -14.28
C ARG A 92 -6.96 -15.79 -15.51
N GLN A 93 -6.51 -14.99 -16.46
CA GLN A 93 -7.26 -14.65 -17.67
C GLN A 93 -7.58 -15.87 -18.55
N ASP A 94 -6.75 -16.90 -18.47
CA ASP A 94 -6.78 -18.04 -19.39
C ASP A 94 -7.48 -19.29 -18.83
N TRP A 95 -8.05 -19.19 -17.64
CA TRP A 95 -8.74 -20.34 -17.06
C TRP A 95 -10.10 -20.56 -17.72
N THR A 96 -10.18 -21.68 -18.39
CA THR A 96 -11.44 -22.19 -18.96
C THR A 96 -12.36 -22.70 -17.84
N TYR A 97 -13.66 -22.84 -18.16
CA TYR A 97 -14.62 -23.42 -17.23
C TYR A 97 -14.24 -24.84 -16.82
N LYS A 98 -13.57 -25.60 -17.73
CA LYS A 98 -13.10 -26.97 -17.49
C LYS A 98 -12.04 -27.02 -16.35
N GLU A 99 -11.22 -26.01 -16.22
CA GLU A 99 -10.20 -25.88 -15.17
C GLU A 99 -10.78 -25.27 -13.89
N LEU A 100 -11.69 -24.30 -14.02
CA LEU A 100 -12.31 -23.64 -12.88
C LEU A 100 -13.22 -24.56 -12.06
N ILE A 101 -13.98 -25.46 -12.71
CA ILE A 101 -14.91 -26.37 -12.01
C ILE A 101 -14.15 -27.29 -11.03
N PRO A 102 -13.13 -28.07 -11.45
CA PRO A 102 -12.36 -28.90 -10.51
C PRO A 102 -11.58 -28.08 -9.50
N TYR A 103 -11.07 -26.91 -9.85
CA TYR A 103 -10.43 -26.01 -8.90
C TYR A 103 -11.36 -25.61 -7.76
N PHE A 104 -12.62 -25.23 -8.06
CA PHE A 104 -13.59 -24.89 -7.02
C PHE A 104 -13.98 -26.08 -6.17
N ASP A 105 -14.07 -27.28 -6.75
CA ASP A 105 -14.34 -28.51 -6.01
C ASP A 105 -13.18 -28.83 -5.05
N LYS A 106 -11.94 -28.85 -5.55
CA LYS A 106 -10.73 -29.15 -4.75
C LYS A 106 -10.47 -28.10 -3.66
N ARG A 107 -10.59 -26.82 -3.98
CA ARG A 107 -10.23 -25.73 -3.07
C ARG A 107 -11.31 -25.41 -2.03
N TYR A 108 -12.58 -25.50 -2.42
CA TYR A 108 -13.71 -25.04 -1.60
C TYR A 108 -14.78 -26.10 -1.37
N GLY A 109 -14.61 -27.33 -1.89
CA GLY A 109 -15.64 -28.37 -1.86
C GLY A 109 -16.93 -27.98 -2.61
N LYS A 110 -16.83 -27.01 -3.52
CA LYS A 110 -17.97 -26.42 -4.23
C LYS A 110 -18.15 -27.07 -5.57
N LYS A 111 -19.07 -28.05 -5.65
CA LYS A 111 -19.45 -28.70 -6.93
C LYS A 111 -20.34 -27.78 -7.75
N ILE A 112 -19.79 -27.25 -8.85
CA ILE A 112 -20.54 -26.44 -9.82
C ILE A 112 -21.17 -27.35 -10.84
N ARG A 113 -22.50 -27.46 -10.81
CA ARG A 113 -23.27 -28.28 -11.76
C ARG A 113 -24.01 -27.40 -12.77
N PRO A 114 -24.31 -27.90 -13.99
CA PRO A 114 -25.16 -27.20 -14.93
C PRO A 114 -26.50 -26.79 -14.33
N ILE A 115 -27.16 -25.83 -14.91
CA ILE A 115 -28.47 -25.35 -14.46
C ILE A 115 -29.52 -26.32 -14.90
N LYS A 116 -30.26 -26.96 -13.98
CA LYS A 116 -31.25 -28.01 -14.29
C LYS A 116 -32.53 -27.49 -14.94
N ARG A 117 -32.88 -26.20 -14.71
CA ARG A 117 -34.07 -25.57 -15.28
C ARG A 117 -33.63 -24.39 -16.13
N GLN A 118 -33.61 -24.59 -17.44
CA GLN A 118 -33.56 -23.51 -18.42
C GLN A 118 -34.99 -23.25 -18.90
N SER A 119 -35.93 -22.99 -17.98
CA SER A 119 -37.23 -22.55 -18.38
C SER A 119 -37.08 -21.23 -19.13
N GLU A 120 -37.39 -21.22 -20.40
CA GLU A 120 -37.70 -20.04 -21.22
C GLU A 120 -36.58 -18.97 -21.36
N CYS A 121 -35.34 -19.34 -21.23
CA CYS A 121 -34.28 -18.39 -21.51
C CYS A 121 -33.88 -18.46 -22.98
N ASP A 122 -34.25 -17.43 -23.75
CA ASP A 122 -33.74 -17.19 -25.12
C ASP A 122 -32.23 -16.86 -25.09
N ILE A 123 -31.43 -17.81 -24.61
CA ILE A 123 -29.98 -17.74 -24.72
C ILE A 123 -29.63 -18.59 -25.96
N PRO A 124 -29.02 -18.00 -26.99
CA PRO A 124 -28.57 -18.75 -28.16
C PRO A 124 -27.67 -19.92 -27.77
N GLU A 125 -27.72 -21.01 -28.49
CA GLU A 125 -26.92 -22.21 -28.24
C GLU A 125 -25.41 -21.92 -28.32
N GLU A 126 -25.03 -21.04 -29.24
CA GLU A 126 -23.64 -20.62 -29.47
C GLU A 126 -23.10 -19.68 -28.38
N CYS A 127 -23.95 -19.21 -27.49
CA CYS A 127 -23.55 -18.24 -26.46
C CYS A 127 -22.66 -18.89 -25.39
N SER A 128 -21.48 -18.40 -25.26
CA SER A 128 -20.54 -18.82 -24.22
C SER A 128 -20.12 -17.64 -23.33
N CYS A 129 -19.63 -17.93 -22.13
CA CYS A 129 -19.10 -16.92 -21.26
C CYS A 129 -17.82 -16.33 -21.86
N PRO A 130 -17.75 -15.02 -22.10
CA PRO A 130 -16.58 -14.41 -22.73
C PRO A 130 -15.34 -14.44 -21.83
N ARG A 131 -15.50 -14.83 -20.56
CA ARG A 131 -14.41 -14.91 -19.59
C ARG A 131 -13.81 -16.30 -19.43
N CYS A 132 -14.65 -17.31 -19.18
CA CYS A 132 -14.20 -18.67 -18.91
C CYS A 132 -14.66 -19.66 -19.98
N GLN A 133 -15.30 -19.19 -21.05
CA GLN A 133 -15.84 -19.97 -22.17
C GLN A 133 -16.85 -21.03 -21.71
N ALA A 134 -17.49 -20.86 -20.57
CA ALA A 134 -18.53 -21.77 -20.11
C ALA A 134 -19.74 -21.72 -21.08
N PRO A 135 -20.23 -22.87 -21.54
CA PRO A 135 -21.33 -22.94 -22.48
C PRO A 135 -22.69 -22.60 -21.84
N LYS A 136 -23.71 -22.45 -22.64
CA LYS A 136 -25.10 -22.12 -22.27
C LYS A 136 -25.61 -22.80 -20.99
N PRO A 137 -25.37 -24.10 -20.69
CA PRO A 137 -25.84 -24.73 -19.46
C PRO A 137 -25.35 -24.10 -18.16
N TYR A 138 -24.30 -23.27 -18.21
CA TYR A 138 -23.78 -22.56 -17.07
C TYR A 138 -24.14 -21.07 -17.07
N LEU A 139 -24.94 -20.60 -18.00
CA LEU A 139 -25.37 -19.22 -18.15
C LEU A 139 -26.82 -19.04 -17.72
N TYR A 140 -27.14 -17.91 -17.09
CA TYR A 140 -28.52 -17.57 -16.74
C TYR A 140 -28.76 -16.06 -16.90
N LYS A 141 -30.01 -15.69 -17.17
CA LYS A 141 -30.43 -14.29 -17.22
C LYS A 141 -30.41 -13.68 -15.82
N ASN A 142 -29.95 -12.47 -15.73
CA ASN A 142 -29.94 -11.72 -14.48
C ASN A 142 -31.30 -10.99 -14.35
N ASN A 143 -32.07 -11.30 -13.30
CA ASN A 143 -33.39 -10.70 -13.09
C ASN A 143 -33.27 -9.17 -13.00
N GLY A 144 -34.09 -8.46 -13.77
CA GLY A 144 -34.20 -7.01 -13.76
C GLY A 144 -33.27 -6.24 -14.70
N SER A 145 -32.39 -6.91 -15.46
CA SER A 145 -31.51 -6.25 -16.41
C SER A 145 -31.79 -6.67 -17.85
N LYS A 146 -32.01 -5.71 -18.74
CA LYS A 146 -32.24 -5.94 -20.17
C LYS A 146 -31.08 -6.70 -20.82
N GLY A 147 -31.26 -7.99 -21.09
CA GLY A 147 -30.30 -8.81 -21.84
C GLY A 147 -28.98 -9.14 -21.12
N GLN A 148 -28.86 -8.88 -19.82
CA GLN A 148 -27.64 -9.22 -19.07
C GLN A 148 -27.64 -10.69 -18.66
N LEU A 149 -26.54 -11.37 -18.98
CA LEU A 149 -26.28 -12.76 -18.62
C LEU A 149 -25.29 -12.83 -17.44
N SER A 150 -25.40 -13.88 -16.66
CA SER A 150 -24.46 -14.21 -15.58
C SER A 150 -23.92 -15.63 -15.77
N CYS A 151 -22.61 -15.80 -15.59
CA CYS A 151 -21.98 -17.11 -15.63
C CYS A 151 -21.93 -17.73 -14.24
N LYS A 152 -22.41 -18.95 -14.08
CA LYS A 152 -22.40 -19.70 -12.82
C LYS A 152 -21.00 -20.15 -12.39
N VAL A 153 -20.08 -20.31 -13.34
CA VAL A 153 -18.73 -20.79 -13.07
C VAL A 153 -17.84 -19.66 -12.55
N CYS A 154 -17.74 -18.56 -13.29
CA CYS A 154 -16.82 -17.47 -12.96
C CYS A 154 -17.51 -16.22 -12.40
N ASP A 155 -18.85 -16.24 -12.23
CA ASP A 155 -19.70 -15.13 -11.80
C ASP A 155 -19.59 -13.86 -12.68
N ALA A 156 -19.06 -13.98 -13.90
CA ALA A 156 -19.03 -12.86 -14.82
C ALA A 156 -20.46 -12.47 -15.23
N LYS A 157 -20.71 -11.16 -15.25
CA LYS A 157 -21.94 -10.58 -15.82
C LYS A 157 -21.57 -9.91 -17.12
N PHE A 158 -22.27 -10.22 -18.17
CA PHE A 158 -22.03 -9.71 -19.52
C PHE A 158 -23.33 -9.58 -20.29
N SER A 159 -23.31 -8.82 -21.35
CA SER A 159 -24.41 -8.68 -22.30
C SER A 159 -23.94 -9.20 -23.65
N GLN A 160 -24.85 -9.75 -24.44
CA GLN A 160 -24.56 -10.22 -25.82
C GLN A 160 -24.09 -9.07 -26.72
N GLN A 161 -24.53 -7.84 -26.43
CA GLN A 161 -24.21 -6.65 -27.23
C GLN A 161 -22.99 -5.89 -26.70
N ASP A 162 -22.55 -6.16 -25.47
CA ASP A 162 -21.52 -5.37 -24.80
C ASP A 162 -20.64 -6.28 -23.97
N ASN A 163 -19.43 -6.54 -24.42
CA ASN A 163 -18.43 -7.37 -23.75
C ASN A 163 -17.88 -6.74 -22.46
N ARG A 164 -18.65 -5.87 -21.81
CA ARG A 164 -18.27 -5.27 -20.52
C ARG A 164 -18.39 -6.29 -19.41
N PHE A 165 -17.29 -6.53 -18.75
CA PHE A 165 -17.24 -7.38 -17.57
C PHE A 165 -17.51 -6.55 -16.31
N SER A 166 -18.26 -7.13 -15.38
CA SER A 166 -18.39 -6.53 -14.03
C SER A 166 -17.05 -6.50 -13.33
N ALA A 167 -16.92 -5.54 -12.40
CA ALA A 167 -15.79 -5.43 -11.51
C ALA A 167 -15.45 -6.78 -10.83
N ILE A 168 -14.21 -6.91 -10.41
CA ILE A 168 -13.67 -8.08 -9.75
C ILE A 168 -14.50 -8.44 -8.53
N LYS A 169 -14.74 -9.72 -8.39
CA LYS A 169 -15.41 -10.27 -7.24
C LYS A 169 -14.41 -10.99 -6.35
N LEU A 170 -14.27 -10.48 -5.14
CA LEU A 170 -13.52 -11.15 -4.09
C LEU A 170 -14.29 -12.38 -3.61
N ARG A 171 -13.58 -13.47 -3.33
CA ARG A 171 -14.19 -14.72 -2.87
C ARG A 171 -13.83 -15.00 -1.43
N CYS A 172 -14.77 -15.61 -0.71
CA CYS A 172 -14.55 -16.06 0.65
C CYS A 172 -13.50 -17.19 0.67
N PRO A 173 -12.43 -17.09 1.46
CA PRO A 173 -11.38 -18.13 1.53
C PRO A 173 -11.89 -19.45 2.09
N HIS A 174 -12.98 -19.44 2.84
CA HIS A 174 -13.52 -20.64 3.51
C HIS A 174 -14.57 -21.40 2.68
N CYS A 175 -15.34 -20.73 1.85
CA CYS A 175 -16.43 -21.38 1.11
C CYS A 175 -16.45 -21.05 -0.39
N GLY A 176 -15.54 -20.21 -0.89
CA GLY A 176 -15.47 -19.82 -2.29
C GLY A 176 -16.62 -18.96 -2.82
N ASN A 177 -17.60 -18.60 -1.99
CA ASN A 177 -18.70 -17.73 -2.42
C ASN A 177 -18.21 -16.29 -2.52
N THR A 178 -18.83 -15.54 -3.43
CA THR A 178 -18.51 -14.13 -3.64
C THR A 178 -18.76 -13.32 -2.36
N LEU A 179 -17.79 -12.52 -1.97
CA LEU A 179 -17.91 -11.56 -0.89
C LEU A 179 -18.73 -10.36 -1.34
N VAL A 180 -19.61 -9.88 -0.47
CA VAL A 180 -20.48 -8.74 -0.74
C VAL A 180 -19.94 -7.50 0.00
N PRO A 181 -19.73 -6.36 -0.68
CA PRO A 181 -19.36 -5.13 -0.01
C PRO A 181 -20.47 -4.67 0.92
N LYS A 182 -20.15 -4.38 2.18
CA LYS A 182 -21.12 -3.99 3.21
C LYS A 182 -20.96 -2.55 3.67
N LYS A 183 -19.73 -2.07 3.76
CA LYS A 183 -19.45 -0.68 4.19
C LYS A 183 -18.24 -0.15 3.43
N ASP A 184 -18.38 1.04 2.92
CA ASP A 184 -17.28 1.81 2.36
C ASP A 184 -16.78 2.79 3.44
N ARG A 185 -15.51 2.71 3.77
CA ARG A 185 -14.83 3.55 4.74
C ARG A 185 -13.76 4.38 4.03
N LYS A 186 -13.31 5.46 4.65
CA LYS A 186 -12.31 6.36 4.05
C LYS A 186 -11.07 5.64 3.49
N PHE A 187 -10.60 4.60 4.15
CA PHE A 187 -9.35 3.92 3.80
C PHE A 187 -9.52 2.45 3.42
N PHE A 188 -10.72 1.89 3.52
CA PHE A 188 -10.97 0.49 3.22
C PHE A 188 -12.44 0.20 2.97
N VAL A 189 -12.71 -0.88 2.27
CA VAL A 189 -14.06 -1.42 2.07
C VAL A 189 -14.20 -2.72 2.85
N LEU A 190 -15.30 -2.86 3.57
CA LEU A 190 -15.65 -4.09 4.26
C LEU A 190 -16.46 -4.99 3.35
N HIS A 191 -15.96 -6.18 3.14
CA HIS A 191 -16.64 -7.25 2.43
C HIS A 191 -17.11 -8.32 3.43
N LYS A 192 -18.30 -8.87 3.20
CA LYS A 192 -18.90 -9.90 4.07
C LYS A 192 -19.26 -11.13 3.25
N CYS A 193 -18.92 -12.31 3.77
CA CYS A 193 -19.50 -13.55 3.29
C CYS A 193 -20.94 -13.67 3.80
N VAL A 194 -21.91 -13.80 2.91
CA VAL A 194 -23.33 -13.94 3.28
C VAL A 194 -23.82 -15.39 3.28
N ASN A 195 -22.96 -16.35 2.96
CA ASN A 195 -23.34 -17.76 2.88
C ASN A 195 -23.59 -18.34 4.29
N PRO A 196 -24.83 -18.79 4.60
CA PRO A 196 -25.15 -19.40 5.89
C PRO A 196 -24.52 -20.78 6.08
N LYS A 197 -24.09 -21.44 5.02
CA LYS A 197 -23.39 -22.75 5.03
C LYS A 197 -21.87 -22.60 4.99
N CYS A 198 -21.34 -21.39 5.20
CA CYS A 198 -19.90 -21.17 5.23
C CYS A 198 -19.28 -21.88 6.45
N PRO A 199 -18.23 -22.70 6.30
CA PRO A 199 -17.58 -23.38 7.42
C PRO A 199 -17.15 -22.41 8.53
N TYR A 200 -16.64 -21.24 8.16
CA TYR A 200 -16.26 -20.19 9.11
C TYR A 200 -17.46 -19.66 9.90
N TYR A 201 -18.60 -19.44 9.23
CA TYR A 201 -19.83 -19.01 9.91
C TYR A 201 -20.33 -20.08 10.89
N LEU A 202 -20.39 -21.34 10.44
CA LEU A 202 -20.87 -22.45 11.28
C LEU A 202 -19.95 -22.68 12.50
N HIS A 203 -18.65 -22.57 12.31
CA HIS A 203 -17.70 -22.67 13.43
C HIS A 203 -17.90 -21.55 14.47
N ASN A 204 -18.09 -20.31 14.01
CA ASN A 204 -18.35 -19.20 14.93
C ASN A 204 -19.73 -19.28 15.59
N LEU A 205 -20.73 -19.79 14.88
CA LEU A 205 -22.06 -19.99 15.43
C LEU A 205 -22.04 -20.94 16.64
N LYS A 206 -21.21 -21.99 16.59
CA LYS A 206 -21.04 -22.96 17.71
C LYS A 206 -20.39 -22.33 18.94
N LYS A 207 -19.69 -21.20 18.81
CA LYS A 207 -19.04 -20.50 19.93
C LYS A 207 -19.97 -19.55 20.67
N VAL A 208 -21.15 -19.27 20.12
CA VAL A 208 -22.13 -18.38 20.76
C VAL A 208 -23.16 -19.21 21.48
N GLU A 209 -23.37 -18.92 22.75
CA GLU A 209 -24.35 -19.58 23.56
C GLU A 209 -25.76 -19.45 22.97
N PRO A 210 -26.58 -20.52 22.98
CA PRO A 210 -27.92 -20.50 22.37
C PRO A 210 -28.84 -19.40 22.94
N GLU A 211 -28.69 -19.06 24.21
CA GLU A 211 -29.44 -17.99 24.87
C GLU A 211 -29.24 -16.63 24.19
N HIS A 212 -28.01 -16.30 23.86
CA HIS A 212 -27.67 -15.05 23.18
C HIS A 212 -28.14 -15.00 21.72
N LEU A 213 -28.37 -16.14 21.09
CA LEU A 213 -28.88 -16.20 19.70
C LEU A 213 -30.38 -16.00 19.64
N ASN A 214 -31.09 -16.27 20.71
CA ASN A 214 -32.55 -16.15 20.82
C ASN A 214 -32.99 -14.74 21.21
N GLU A 215 -32.08 -13.88 21.66
CA GLU A 215 -32.39 -12.47 21.91
C GLU A 215 -32.84 -11.76 20.59
N ALA A 216 -33.76 -10.80 20.73
CA ALA A 216 -34.12 -9.92 19.61
C ALA A 216 -32.86 -9.30 19.02
N TYR A 217 -32.62 -9.51 17.73
CA TYR A 217 -31.41 -9.13 17.02
C TYR A 217 -30.11 -9.91 17.38
N GLY A 218 -30.18 -11.00 18.14
CA GLY A 218 -29.02 -11.76 18.61
C GLY A 218 -28.04 -12.13 17.49
N LYS A 219 -28.52 -12.71 16.39
CA LYS A 219 -27.67 -13.07 15.21
C LYS A 219 -27.03 -11.85 14.54
N ASN A 220 -27.65 -10.68 14.60
CA ASN A 220 -27.12 -9.45 14.01
C ASN A 220 -26.12 -8.73 14.94
N LYS A 221 -26.23 -8.97 16.25
CA LYS A 221 -25.35 -8.44 17.28
C LYS A 221 -23.95 -9.04 17.14
N TYR A 222 -23.86 -10.31 16.77
CA TYR A 222 -22.60 -11.03 16.56
C TYR A 222 -22.23 -11.01 15.09
N LYS A 223 -20.97 -10.63 14.78
CA LYS A 223 -20.44 -10.64 13.41
C LYS A 223 -19.87 -12.01 13.09
N LEU A 224 -20.73 -13.02 12.99
CA LEU A 224 -20.35 -14.43 12.82
C LEU A 224 -19.80 -14.75 11.42
N HIS A 225 -20.21 -13.99 10.41
CA HIS A 225 -19.74 -14.21 9.05
C HIS A 225 -18.31 -13.71 8.87
N TYR A 226 -17.57 -14.37 7.99
CA TYR A 226 -16.26 -13.92 7.57
C TYR A 226 -16.35 -12.48 7.05
N ILE A 227 -15.52 -11.59 7.59
CA ILE A 227 -15.45 -10.19 7.21
C ILE A 227 -14.01 -9.92 6.79
N TYR A 228 -13.88 -9.42 5.57
CA TYR A 228 -12.61 -9.07 4.96
C TYR A 228 -12.54 -7.56 4.74
N ARG A 229 -11.39 -6.98 5.00
CA ARG A 229 -11.11 -5.57 4.68
C ARG A 229 -10.27 -5.50 3.40
N GLU A 230 -10.84 -4.89 2.39
CA GLU A 230 -10.10 -4.47 1.22
C GLU A 230 -9.55 -3.07 1.49
N PHE A 231 -8.26 -2.97 1.63
CA PHE A 231 -7.61 -1.69 1.88
C PHE A 231 -7.44 -0.90 0.58
N THR A 232 -7.67 0.40 0.67
CA THR A 232 -7.04 1.33 -0.25
C THR A 232 -5.56 1.31 0.07
N VAL A 233 -4.73 1.02 -0.91
CA VAL A 233 -3.29 0.88 -0.69
C VAL A 233 -2.72 2.17 -0.15
N ASP A 234 -2.26 2.11 1.07
CA ASP A 234 -1.37 3.11 1.64
C ASP A 234 0.07 2.64 1.38
N PHE A 235 0.71 3.24 0.40
CA PHE A 235 2.11 2.91 0.07
C PHE A 235 3.07 3.14 1.23
N PHE A 236 2.71 3.97 2.20
CA PHE A 236 3.52 4.18 3.40
C PHE A 236 3.48 2.98 4.34
N ARG A 237 2.39 2.21 4.31
CA ARG A 237 2.17 1.03 5.14
C ARG A 237 2.04 -0.25 4.33
N MET A 238 2.32 -0.18 3.04
CA MET A 238 2.11 -1.29 2.13
C MET A 238 2.94 -2.50 2.53
N ASP A 239 2.28 -3.50 3.01
CA ASP A 239 2.79 -4.85 2.87
C ASP A 239 2.59 -5.27 1.42
N LEU A 240 3.64 -5.84 0.80
CA LEU A 240 3.70 -6.21 -0.63
C LEU A 240 2.53 -7.10 -1.09
N ASN A 241 1.77 -7.59 -0.14
CA ASN A 241 0.73 -8.59 -0.35
C ASN A 241 -0.69 -8.02 -0.46
N SER A 242 -0.90 -6.72 -0.26
CA SER A 242 -2.24 -6.13 -0.36
C SER A 242 -2.41 -5.35 -1.66
N LEU A 243 -3.37 -5.79 -2.48
CA LEU A 243 -3.78 -5.07 -3.70
C LEU A 243 -5.00 -4.21 -3.40
N PRO A 244 -5.07 -2.99 -3.94
CA PRO A 244 -6.19 -2.11 -3.70
C PRO A 244 -7.44 -2.49 -4.51
N LYS A 245 -8.58 -1.95 -4.11
CA LYS A 245 -9.90 -2.18 -4.66
C LYS A 245 -9.99 -2.13 -6.19
N ASN A 246 -9.21 -1.27 -6.83
CA ASN A 246 -9.27 -1.02 -8.27
C ASN A 246 -8.03 -1.53 -9.03
N ALA A 247 -7.10 -2.21 -8.38
CA ALA A 247 -5.82 -2.61 -8.98
C ALA A 247 -5.89 -3.84 -9.87
N SER A 248 -6.97 -4.51 -9.86
CA SER A 248 -7.01 -5.89 -10.29
C SER A 248 -7.70 -6.10 -11.63
N SER A 249 -8.21 -5.05 -12.27
CA SER A 249 -8.86 -5.18 -13.57
C SER A 249 -7.92 -4.73 -14.68
N LEU A 250 -7.20 -5.68 -15.23
CA LEU A 250 -6.49 -5.53 -16.49
C LEU A 250 -7.37 -5.95 -17.68
N LYS A 251 -8.67 -5.98 -17.48
CA LYS A 251 -9.63 -6.23 -18.56
C LYS A 251 -9.93 -4.91 -19.27
N PHE A 252 -9.66 -4.92 -20.54
CA PHE A 252 -9.83 -3.78 -21.42
C PHE A 252 -11.20 -3.85 -22.08
N SER A 253 -12.16 -3.05 -21.59
CA SER A 253 -13.50 -3.01 -22.16
C SER A 253 -13.66 -2.06 -23.35
N ARG A 254 -12.92 -0.96 -23.36
CA ARG A 254 -12.98 0.07 -24.41
C ARG A 254 -11.70 0.19 -25.21
N HIS A 255 -10.58 -0.04 -24.57
CA HIS A 255 -9.25 0.12 -25.14
C HIS A 255 -8.45 -1.15 -24.88
N ASN A 256 -7.57 -1.52 -25.80
CA ASN A 256 -6.69 -2.67 -25.65
C ASN A 256 -5.47 -2.35 -24.76
N ALA A 257 -4.70 -3.39 -24.45
CA ALA A 257 -3.48 -3.27 -23.63
C ALA A 257 -2.44 -2.30 -24.23
N HIS A 258 -2.41 -2.18 -25.56
CA HIS A 258 -1.50 -1.26 -26.25
C HIS A 258 -1.79 0.20 -25.90
N VAL A 259 -3.07 0.59 -25.80
CA VAL A 259 -3.46 1.94 -25.38
C VAL A 259 -3.01 2.24 -23.96
N MET A 260 -3.07 1.26 -23.05
CA MET A 260 -2.48 1.42 -21.72
C MET A 260 -0.97 1.64 -21.78
N GLY A 261 -0.27 0.85 -22.60
CA GLY A 261 1.17 1.04 -22.85
C GLY A 261 1.51 2.42 -23.43
N LEU A 262 0.71 2.93 -24.36
CA LEU A 262 0.83 4.31 -24.89
C LEU A 262 0.61 5.35 -23.78
N CYS A 263 -0.42 5.19 -22.94
CA CYS A 263 -0.66 6.07 -21.79
C CYS A 263 0.57 6.15 -20.88
N LEU A 264 1.15 5.00 -20.52
CA LEU A 264 2.33 4.93 -19.64
C LEU A 264 3.56 5.53 -20.31
N THR A 265 3.77 5.27 -21.60
CA THR A 265 4.87 5.87 -22.36
C THR A 265 4.78 7.40 -22.37
N LEU A 266 3.63 7.94 -22.71
CA LEU A 266 3.43 9.39 -22.76
C LEU A 266 3.49 10.03 -21.35
N HIS A 267 2.85 9.39 -20.37
CA HIS A 267 2.75 9.95 -19.02
C HIS A 267 4.04 9.79 -18.20
N VAL A 268 4.65 8.60 -18.20
CA VAL A 268 5.81 8.30 -17.35
C VAL A 268 7.13 8.62 -18.06
N ASN A 269 7.33 8.10 -19.30
CA ASN A 269 8.61 8.26 -19.97
C ASN A 269 8.80 9.70 -20.46
N LEU A 270 7.75 10.29 -21.06
CA LEU A 270 7.81 11.66 -21.61
C LEU A 270 7.34 12.71 -20.57
N GLY A 271 6.85 12.29 -19.41
CA GLY A 271 6.46 13.18 -18.32
C GLY A 271 5.20 14.02 -18.62
N LEU A 272 4.36 13.65 -19.58
CA LEU A 272 3.16 14.43 -19.88
C LEU A 272 2.16 14.34 -18.72
N SER A 273 1.51 15.47 -18.40
CA SER A 273 0.41 15.47 -17.45
C SER A 273 -0.75 14.59 -17.96
N LEU A 274 -1.61 14.10 -17.06
CA LEU A 274 -2.75 13.25 -17.42
C LEU A 274 -3.63 13.87 -18.53
N ARG A 275 -3.88 15.17 -18.46
CA ARG A 275 -4.67 15.91 -19.47
C ARG A 275 -3.92 16.01 -20.81
N LYS A 276 -2.62 16.32 -20.78
CA LYS A 276 -1.79 16.36 -22.00
C LYS A 276 -1.63 14.97 -22.61
N THR A 277 -1.54 13.91 -21.80
CA THR A 277 -1.54 12.52 -22.28
C THR A 277 -2.83 12.17 -23.01
N SER A 278 -3.99 12.51 -22.42
CA SER A 278 -5.30 12.34 -23.05
C SER A 278 -5.39 13.11 -24.38
N GLN A 279 -4.91 14.34 -24.41
CA GLN A 279 -4.91 15.18 -25.62
C GLN A 279 -3.94 14.61 -26.70
N ALA A 280 -2.73 14.22 -26.32
CA ALA A 280 -1.76 13.63 -27.24
C ALA A 280 -2.29 12.33 -27.88
N LEU A 281 -2.97 11.47 -27.10
CA LEU A 281 -3.60 10.26 -27.65
C LEU A 281 -4.71 10.57 -28.64
N LYS A 282 -5.48 11.63 -28.41
CA LYS A 282 -6.49 12.09 -29.37
C LYS A 282 -5.85 12.65 -30.64
N ASP A 283 -4.87 13.53 -30.49
CA ASP A 283 -4.30 14.29 -31.61
C ASP A 283 -3.38 13.42 -32.50
N LEU A 284 -2.60 12.52 -31.89
CA LEU A 284 -1.62 11.71 -32.61
C LEU A 284 -2.19 10.37 -33.10
N TYR A 285 -3.14 9.79 -32.35
CA TYR A 285 -3.62 8.43 -32.60
C TYR A 285 -5.14 8.35 -32.79
N ASN A 286 -5.85 9.48 -32.73
CA ASN A 286 -7.32 9.53 -32.74
C ASN A 286 -8.00 8.65 -31.64
N ILE A 287 -7.28 8.43 -30.53
CA ILE A 287 -7.77 7.64 -29.38
C ILE A 287 -8.42 8.57 -28.38
N ARG A 288 -9.73 8.48 -28.20
CA ARG A 288 -10.48 9.28 -27.22
C ARG A 288 -10.50 8.58 -25.86
N ILE A 289 -9.66 9.05 -24.95
CA ILE A 289 -9.56 8.56 -23.57
C ILE A 289 -9.64 9.72 -22.59
N SER A 290 -10.31 9.55 -21.46
CA SER A 290 -10.36 10.59 -20.43
C SER A 290 -9.06 10.63 -19.61
N HIS A 291 -8.69 11.80 -19.11
CA HIS A 291 -7.54 11.92 -18.21
C HIS A 291 -7.69 11.09 -16.93
N GLN A 292 -8.93 10.85 -16.46
CA GLN A 292 -9.22 9.96 -15.33
C GLN A 292 -8.90 8.50 -15.68
N GLN A 293 -9.19 8.07 -16.90
CA GLN A 293 -8.83 6.71 -17.32
C GLN A 293 -7.31 6.54 -17.46
N VAL A 294 -6.59 7.57 -17.91
CA VAL A 294 -5.12 7.57 -17.89
C VAL A 294 -4.59 7.41 -16.45
N ALA A 295 -5.17 8.13 -15.50
CA ALA A 295 -4.82 7.99 -14.08
C ALA A 295 -5.12 6.58 -13.54
N ASN A 296 -6.27 6.00 -13.91
CA ASN A 296 -6.63 4.64 -13.51
C ASN A 296 -5.64 3.62 -14.08
N TYR A 297 -5.23 3.76 -15.32
CA TYR A 297 -4.21 2.90 -15.93
C TYR A 297 -2.85 3.05 -15.25
N ALA A 298 -2.42 4.28 -14.94
CA ALA A 298 -1.18 4.52 -14.22
C ALA A 298 -1.23 3.89 -12.80
N ARG A 299 -2.34 4.05 -12.09
CA ARG A 299 -2.55 3.43 -10.77
C ARG A 299 -2.45 1.91 -10.86
N THR A 300 -3.19 1.29 -11.76
CA THR A 300 -3.20 -0.16 -11.93
C THR A 300 -1.81 -0.69 -12.28
N ALA A 301 -1.12 -0.02 -13.22
CA ALA A 301 0.25 -0.39 -13.59
C ALA A 301 1.22 -0.29 -12.41
N ALA A 302 1.15 0.80 -11.63
CA ALA A 302 2.01 0.98 -10.46
C ALA A 302 1.87 -0.17 -9.46
N LEU A 303 0.65 -0.58 -9.19
CA LEU A 303 0.34 -1.63 -8.21
C LEU A 303 0.74 -3.01 -8.69
N VAL A 304 0.54 -3.29 -9.96
CA VAL A 304 0.88 -4.60 -10.54
C VAL A 304 2.39 -4.75 -10.74
N ILE A 305 3.07 -3.69 -11.15
CA ILE A 305 4.52 -3.73 -11.42
C ILE A 305 5.35 -3.71 -10.12
N LYS A 306 4.85 -3.04 -9.08
CA LYS A 306 5.62 -2.86 -7.83
C LYS A 306 6.12 -4.18 -7.23
N PRO A 307 5.34 -5.26 -7.09
CA PRO A 307 5.83 -6.55 -6.59
C PRO A 307 7.00 -7.10 -7.41
N PHE A 308 6.98 -6.96 -8.72
CA PHE A 308 8.10 -7.35 -9.57
C PHE A 308 9.35 -6.52 -9.26
N VAL A 309 9.23 -5.18 -9.22
CA VAL A 309 10.35 -4.28 -8.90
C VAL A 309 10.93 -4.56 -7.52
N ASP A 310 10.08 -4.84 -6.55
CA ASP A 310 10.50 -5.06 -5.16
C ASP A 310 11.14 -6.44 -4.95
N ASN A 311 10.77 -7.46 -5.73
CA ASN A 311 11.30 -8.83 -5.62
C ASN A 311 12.30 -9.20 -6.73
N TYR A 312 12.64 -8.26 -7.62
CA TYR A 312 13.64 -8.50 -8.64
C TYR A 312 15.01 -8.78 -8.01
N ASP A 313 15.71 -9.77 -8.52
CA ASP A 313 17.07 -10.13 -8.05
C ASP A 313 18.10 -9.14 -8.61
N TYR A 314 18.25 -8.03 -7.92
CA TYR A 314 19.24 -7.02 -8.28
C TYR A 314 20.66 -7.54 -7.98
N LYS A 315 21.55 -7.40 -8.93
CA LYS A 315 22.99 -7.58 -8.70
C LYS A 315 23.50 -6.37 -7.91
N THR A 316 23.35 -6.40 -6.60
CA THR A 316 23.73 -5.31 -5.72
C THR A 316 25.22 -5.29 -5.44
N GLY A 317 25.79 -4.08 -5.42
CA GLY A 317 27.16 -3.86 -4.94
C GLY A 317 27.23 -3.77 -3.41
N THR A 318 28.39 -3.38 -2.93
CA THR A 318 28.67 -3.21 -1.49
C THR A 318 28.42 -1.78 -0.98
N THR A 319 28.04 -0.86 -1.85
CA THR A 319 27.90 0.56 -1.49
C THR A 319 26.53 1.09 -1.90
N PHE A 320 25.77 1.50 -0.91
CA PHE A 320 24.48 2.15 -1.11
C PHE A 320 24.59 3.65 -0.85
N ILE A 321 23.86 4.42 -1.63
CA ILE A 321 23.84 5.88 -1.54
C ILE A 321 22.40 6.31 -1.30
N ALA A 322 22.18 7.19 -0.35
CA ALA A 322 20.86 7.72 -0.02
C ALA A 322 20.83 9.24 -0.05
N ASP A 323 19.71 9.76 -0.48
CA ASP A 323 19.40 11.18 -0.40
C ASP A 323 17.87 11.36 -0.44
N GLU A 324 17.38 12.47 0.08
CA GLU A 324 15.98 12.81 -0.05
C GLU A 324 15.78 14.03 -0.93
N THR A 325 14.66 14.02 -1.65
CA THR A 325 14.22 15.15 -2.46
C THR A 325 12.81 15.55 -2.08
N TYR A 326 12.47 16.82 -2.21
CA TYR A 326 11.15 17.30 -1.85
C TYR A 326 10.23 17.41 -3.07
N ILE A 327 8.95 17.20 -2.82
CA ILE A 327 7.82 17.37 -3.74
C ILE A 327 6.78 18.30 -3.10
N LYS A 328 5.77 18.68 -3.86
CA LYS A 328 4.59 19.38 -3.33
C LYS A 328 3.38 18.45 -3.44
N VAL A 329 2.63 18.32 -2.36
CA VAL A 329 1.36 17.61 -2.30
C VAL A 329 0.33 18.57 -1.76
N ARG A 330 -0.66 18.95 -2.57
CA ARG A 330 -1.60 20.05 -2.26
C ARG A 330 -0.93 21.34 -1.82
N GLY A 331 0.19 21.68 -2.48
CA GLY A 331 0.96 22.86 -2.12
C GLY A 331 1.87 22.70 -0.89
N ILE A 332 1.68 21.67 -0.07
CA ILE A 332 2.48 21.37 1.12
C ILE A 332 3.73 20.60 0.72
N LYS A 333 4.83 20.85 1.41
CA LYS A 333 6.10 20.16 1.20
C LYS A 333 6.02 18.72 1.69
N GLY A 334 6.28 17.78 0.79
CA GLY A 334 6.50 16.37 1.09
C GLY A 334 7.89 15.93 0.62
N TYR A 335 8.27 14.71 0.91
CA TYR A 335 9.61 14.18 0.69
C TYR A 335 9.57 12.84 -0.04
N ILE A 336 10.60 12.57 -0.82
CA ILE A 336 10.89 11.24 -1.37
C ILE A 336 12.29 10.89 -0.94
N TRP A 337 12.42 9.75 -0.29
CA TRP A 337 13.68 9.13 0.06
C TRP A 337 14.07 8.19 -1.06
N PHE A 338 15.27 8.30 -1.59
CA PHE A 338 15.83 7.39 -2.57
C PHE A 338 17.06 6.70 -2.02
N ILE A 339 17.17 5.39 -2.26
CA ILE A 339 18.36 4.59 -1.96
C ILE A 339 18.76 3.90 -3.24
N MET A 340 19.98 4.12 -3.66
CA MET A 340 20.55 3.65 -4.91
C MET A 340 21.81 2.81 -4.64
N ASP A 341 21.98 1.76 -5.39
CA ASP A 341 23.26 1.06 -5.45
C ASP A 341 24.30 1.87 -6.26
N ALA A 342 25.49 2.05 -5.72
CA ALA A 342 26.53 2.85 -6.36
C ALA A 342 27.10 2.22 -7.65
N VAL A 343 27.10 0.89 -7.73
CA VAL A 343 27.68 0.14 -8.85
C VAL A 343 26.69 0.06 -10.01
N SER A 344 25.54 -0.56 -9.78
CA SER A 344 24.51 -0.73 -10.81
C SER A 344 23.73 0.56 -11.11
N ARG A 345 23.78 1.53 -10.20
CA ARG A 345 22.94 2.76 -10.18
C ARG A 345 21.45 2.50 -10.18
N SER A 346 21.04 1.28 -9.81
CA SER A 346 19.63 0.92 -9.66
C SER A 346 19.05 1.51 -8.37
N ILE A 347 17.82 1.97 -8.43
CA ILE A 347 17.09 2.41 -7.25
C ILE A 347 16.60 1.15 -6.53
N LEU A 348 17.13 0.92 -5.32
CA LEU A 348 16.81 -0.25 -4.51
C LEU A 348 15.70 0.03 -3.50
N GLY A 349 15.63 1.24 -2.97
CA GLY A 349 14.62 1.66 -2.01
C GLY A 349 14.09 3.06 -2.30
N TYR A 350 12.80 3.26 -2.06
CA TYR A 350 12.19 4.57 -2.15
C TYR A 350 10.97 4.66 -1.24
N GLN A 351 10.75 5.85 -0.69
CA GLN A 351 9.59 6.12 0.18
C GLN A 351 9.12 7.55 -0.01
N VAL A 352 7.82 7.71 -0.24
CA VAL A 352 7.15 9.02 -0.27
C VAL A 352 6.61 9.31 1.13
N SER A 353 6.82 10.53 1.63
CA SER A 353 6.46 10.89 3.00
C SER A 353 5.99 12.35 3.10
N ASP A 354 5.15 12.63 4.07
CA ASP A 354 4.73 13.96 4.49
C ASP A 354 5.76 14.66 5.38
N ASN A 355 6.70 13.90 5.93
CA ASN A 355 7.72 14.40 6.84
C ASN A 355 9.12 13.87 6.49
N ARG A 356 10.15 14.56 7.04
CA ARG A 356 11.55 14.20 6.89
C ARG A 356 12.07 13.46 8.14
N GLY A 357 11.25 12.59 8.73
CA GLY A 357 11.59 11.90 9.97
C GLY A 357 12.36 10.59 9.76
N VAL A 358 12.73 9.96 10.87
CA VAL A 358 13.45 8.68 10.90
C VAL A 358 12.58 7.54 10.36
N GLY A 359 11.28 7.56 10.62
CA GLY A 359 10.35 6.50 10.17
C GLY A 359 10.36 6.28 8.66
N PRO A 360 10.12 7.31 7.82
CA PRO A 360 10.23 7.17 6.37
C PRO A 360 11.62 6.75 5.88
N CYS A 361 12.70 7.20 6.53
CA CYS A 361 14.05 6.77 6.25
C CYS A 361 14.22 5.26 6.47
N ILE A 362 13.76 4.74 7.61
CA ILE A 362 13.76 3.29 7.92
C ILE A 362 12.98 2.50 6.86
N LEU A 363 11.81 2.98 6.45
CA LEU A 363 11.01 2.30 5.43
C LEU A 363 11.73 2.21 4.09
N ALA A 364 12.37 3.30 3.65
CA ALA A 364 13.18 3.29 2.42
C ALA A 364 14.36 2.32 2.53
N MET A 365 15.10 2.36 3.65
CA MET A 365 16.21 1.45 3.93
C MET A 365 15.75 -0.01 3.97
N ARG A 366 14.63 -0.31 4.62
CA ARG A 366 14.07 -1.65 4.69
C ARG A 366 13.75 -2.22 3.30
N ILE A 367 13.20 -1.40 2.40
CA ILE A 367 12.94 -1.80 1.02
C ILE A 367 14.25 -2.11 0.29
N ALA A 368 15.30 -1.31 0.49
CA ALA A 368 16.60 -1.54 -0.11
C ALA A 368 17.29 -2.79 0.45
N PHE A 369 17.30 -2.95 1.76
CA PHE A 369 17.99 -4.08 2.42
C PHE A 369 17.31 -5.44 2.20
N ARG A 370 16.00 -5.47 1.96
CA ARG A 370 15.31 -6.71 1.53
C ARG A 370 15.87 -7.31 0.24
N LYS A 371 16.56 -6.53 -0.58
CA LYS A 371 17.19 -6.96 -1.83
C LYS A 371 18.60 -7.52 -1.61
N LEU A 372 19.12 -7.41 -0.39
CA LEU A 372 20.35 -8.07 0.04
C LEU A 372 20.01 -9.41 0.68
N LYS A 373 20.67 -10.48 0.27
CA LYS A 373 20.56 -11.81 0.92
C LYS A 373 21.18 -11.77 2.31
N GLN A 374 22.31 -11.09 2.42
CA GLN A 374 23.03 -10.79 3.65
C GLN A 374 23.78 -9.47 3.48
N LEU A 375 24.11 -8.81 4.59
CA LEU A 375 24.92 -7.60 4.55
C LEU A 375 26.35 -7.97 4.17
N PRO A 376 26.92 -7.42 3.08
CA PRO A 376 28.32 -7.69 2.72
C PRO A 376 29.29 -7.21 3.81
N GLU A 377 30.43 -7.90 4.00
CA GLU A 377 31.44 -7.53 5.02
C GLU A 377 31.97 -6.09 4.84
N ASN A 378 32.15 -5.65 3.59
CA ASN A 378 32.61 -4.30 3.25
C ASN A 378 31.46 -3.35 2.88
N PHE A 379 30.30 -3.54 3.49
CA PHE A 379 29.14 -2.73 3.19
C PHE A 379 29.35 -1.27 3.63
N ARG A 380 29.00 -0.34 2.75
CA ARG A 380 29.02 1.11 3.01
C ARG A 380 27.69 1.74 2.68
N PHE A 381 27.24 2.58 3.59
CA PHE A 381 26.05 3.39 3.35
C PHE A 381 26.44 4.86 3.39
N ILE A 382 26.27 5.56 2.27
CA ILE A 382 26.69 6.96 2.09
C ILE A 382 25.42 7.82 2.04
N ALA A 383 25.37 8.85 2.88
CA ALA A 383 24.25 9.78 2.94
C ALA A 383 24.73 11.20 3.20
N ASP A 384 23.83 12.17 3.21
CA ASP A 384 24.13 13.52 3.67
C ASP A 384 24.27 13.56 5.22
N GLY A 385 24.59 14.74 5.76
CA GLY A 385 24.73 14.95 7.21
C GLY A 385 23.43 14.92 8.00
N TYR A 386 22.32 14.44 7.43
CA TYR A 386 21.04 14.44 8.11
C TYR A 386 20.94 13.32 9.16
N SER A 387 20.51 13.68 10.37
CA SER A 387 20.50 12.81 11.56
C SER A 387 19.57 11.60 11.46
N ALA A 388 18.61 11.60 10.53
CA ALA A 388 17.69 10.46 10.35
C ALA A 388 18.42 9.18 9.92
N TYR A 389 19.49 9.27 9.15
CA TYR A 389 20.24 8.11 8.66
C TYR A 389 20.97 7.36 9.79
N PRO A 390 21.79 8.00 10.65
CA PRO A 390 22.40 7.32 11.79
C PRO A 390 21.38 6.73 12.77
N LEU A 391 20.28 7.44 13.03
CA LEU A 391 19.21 6.94 13.89
C LEU A 391 18.52 5.71 13.29
N ALA A 392 18.32 5.71 11.98
CA ALA A 392 17.78 4.54 11.28
C ALA A 392 18.74 3.34 11.37
N ALA A 393 20.05 3.54 11.19
CA ALA A 393 21.06 2.49 11.33
C ALA A 393 21.04 1.87 12.73
N GLN A 394 20.95 2.71 13.78
CA GLN A 394 20.80 2.22 15.15
C GLN A 394 19.55 1.36 15.34
N GLN A 395 18.40 1.73 14.73
CA GLN A 395 17.17 0.94 14.80
C GLN A 395 17.33 -0.43 14.11
N PHE A 396 18.02 -0.50 12.97
CA PHE A 396 18.34 -1.78 12.34
C PHE A 396 19.23 -2.65 13.22
N PHE A 397 20.24 -2.07 13.84
CA PHE A 397 21.10 -2.79 14.80
C PHE A 397 20.29 -3.33 15.98
N HIS A 398 19.38 -2.53 16.57
CA HIS A 398 18.53 -2.98 17.67
C HIS A 398 17.59 -4.11 17.28
N GLN A 399 17.07 -4.13 16.04
CA GLN A 399 16.14 -5.15 15.60
C GLN A 399 16.82 -6.46 15.16
N PHE A 400 17.99 -6.37 14.52
CA PHE A 400 18.61 -7.50 13.84
C PHE A 400 19.99 -7.88 14.42
N GLY A 401 20.49 -7.13 15.41
CA GLY A 401 21.79 -7.35 16.07
C GLY A 401 22.96 -7.14 15.12
N GLU A 402 24.08 -7.79 15.43
CA GLU A 402 25.35 -7.68 14.68
C GLU A 402 25.24 -8.04 13.19
N LYS A 403 24.25 -8.84 12.80
CA LYS A 403 24.01 -9.21 11.39
C LYS A 403 23.65 -8.01 10.50
N PHE A 404 23.17 -6.92 11.10
CA PHE A 404 22.81 -5.67 10.43
C PHE A 404 23.51 -4.46 11.05
N ARG A 405 24.76 -4.63 11.41
CA ARG A 405 25.62 -3.53 11.85
C ARG A 405 26.33 -2.91 10.65
N PHE A 406 26.07 -1.65 10.41
CA PHE A 406 26.73 -0.86 9.36
C PHE A 406 26.85 0.60 9.79
N ASP A 407 27.90 1.24 9.30
CA ASP A 407 28.15 2.64 9.57
C ASP A 407 27.68 3.53 8.41
N ILE A 408 27.21 4.72 8.78
CA ILE A 408 26.82 5.74 7.82
C ILE A 408 28.02 6.66 7.56
N THR A 409 28.49 6.65 6.32
CA THR A 409 29.47 7.66 5.86
C THR A 409 28.71 8.91 5.46
N GLN A 410 28.84 9.95 6.26
CA GLN A 410 28.17 11.23 6.00
C GLN A 410 29.06 12.13 5.12
N VAL A 411 28.50 12.60 4.01
CA VAL A 411 29.16 13.55 3.11
C VAL A 411 28.41 14.88 3.17
N ILE A 412 29.00 15.84 3.84
CA ILE A 412 28.40 17.16 4.10
C ILE A 412 28.76 18.12 2.97
N GLY A 413 27.78 18.45 2.14
CA GLY A 413 27.94 19.39 1.03
C GLY A 413 28.79 18.87 -0.13
N LEU A 414 28.89 19.66 -1.20
CA LEU A 414 29.70 19.33 -2.38
C LEU A 414 31.04 20.09 -2.40
N THR A 415 31.21 21.06 -1.51
CA THR A 415 32.34 21.99 -1.50
C THR A 415 33.28 21.78 -0.32
N ASN A 416 32.91 20.95 0.67
CA ASN A 416 33.75 20.67 1.83
C ASN A 416 35.06 20.01 1.39
N GLU A 417 36.15 20.46 1.99
CA GLU A 417 37.50 20.05 1.61
C GLU A 417 38.10 18.98 2.52
N ASP A 418 37.35 18.46 3.49
CA ASP A 418 37.76 17.34 4.30
C ASP A 418 38.01 16.07 3.45
N GLU A 419 38.94 15.24 3.88
CA GLU A 419 39.37 14.05 3.12
C GLU A 419 38.21 13.08 2.85
N VAL A 420 37.31 12.88 3.82
CA VAL A 420 36.13 12.02 3.67
C VAL A 420 35.20 12.57 2.60
N SER A 421 34.87 13.86 2.66
CA SER A 421 34.00 14.48 1.66
C SER A 421 34.62 14.46 0.26
N LYS A 422 35.93 14.66 0.13
CA LYS A 422 36.65 14.54 -1.15
C LYS A 422 36.58 13.13 -1.72
N ALA A 423 36.84 12.11 -0.88
CA ALA A 423 36.84 10.70 -1.31
C ALA A 423 35.43 10.22 -1.75
N PHE A 424 34.39 10.64 -1.04
CA PHE A 424 33.02 10.15 -1.28
C PHE A 424 32.13 11.11 -2.10
N ARG A 425 32.65 12.27 -2.48
CA ARG A 425 31.93 13.25 -3.35
C ARG A 425 31.39 12.67 -4.64
N PRO A 426 32.09 11.79 -5.37
CA PRO A 426 31.56 11.18 -6.58
C PRO A 426 30.24 10.41 -6.34
N PHE A 427 30.11 9.74 -5.20
CA PHE A 427 28.90 9.04 -4.83
C PHE A 427 27.74 9.99 -4.53
N LYS A 428 28.00 11.08 -3.80
CA LYS A 428 26.99 12.13 -3.56
C LYS A 428 26.49 12.74 -4.89
N GLN A 429 27.39 12.99 -5.83
CA GLN A 429 27.01 13.47 -7.16
C GLN A 429 26.12 12.50 -7.92
N MET A 430 26.26 11.19 -7.72
CA MET A 430 25.40 10.18 -8.37
C MET A 430 23.95 10.31 -7.92
N ILE A 431 23.70 10.38 -6.61
CA ILE A 431 22.34 10.48 -6.07
C ILE A 431 21.73 11.86 -6.38
N GLU A 432 22.52 12.91 -6.42
CA GLU A 432 22.04 14.23 -6.84
C GLU A 432 21.63 14.27 -8.32
N ARG A 433 22.35 13.54 -9.19
CA ARG A 433 21.95 13.36 -10.60
C ARG A 433 20.64 12.58 -10.70
N LEU A 434 20.44 11.56 -9.87
CA LEU A 434 19.17 10.85 -9.76
C LEU A 434 18.05 11.83 -9.41
N ASN A 435 18.22 12.60 -8.32
CA ASN A 435 17.26 13.60 -7.89
C ASN A 435 16.95 14.64 -8.97
N ARG A 436 17.97 15.10 -9.67
CA ARG A 436 17.82 16.03 -10.79
C ARG A 436 17.01 15.41 -11.94
N THR A 437 17.27 14.14 -12.27
CA THR A 437 16.54 13.40 -13.29
C THR A 437 15.07 13.23 -12.91
N PHE A 438 14.81 12.87 -11.66
CA PHE A 438 13.44 12.81 -11.14
C PHE A 438 12.74 14.16 -11.19
N LYS A 439 13.42 15.23 -10.73
CA LYS A 439 12.88 16.59 -10.74
C LYS A 439 12.52 17.09 -12.14
N ALA A 440 13.25 16.69 -13.16
CA ALA A 440 12.91 17.04 -14.54
C ALA A 440 11.53 16.50 -14.95
N SER A 441 11.21 15.25 -14.59
CA SER A 441 9.88 14.67 -14.81
C SER A 441 8.82 15.27 -13.89
N TYR A 442 9.16 15.49 -12.62
CA TYR A 442 8.25 16.01 -11.61
C TYR A 442 7.80 17.46 -11.89
N ARG A 443 8.68 18.33 -12.38
CA ARG A 443 8.35 19.75 -12.64
C ARG A 443 7.13 19.95 -13.53
N ILE A 444 6.90 19.03 -14.45
CA ILE A 444 5.78 19.07 -15.40
C ILE A 444 4.44 18.79 -14.72
N THR A 445 4.45 18.05 -13.59
CA THR A 445 3.24 17.73 -12.84
C THR A 445 2.75 18.90 -11.97
N CYS A 446 3.58 19.90 -11.72
CA CYS A 446 3.31 21.04 -10.83
C CYS A 446 2.95 20.63 -9.38
N GLY A 447 3.18 19.39 -8.99
CA GLY A 447 2.82 18.80 -7.70
C GLY A 447 1.80 17.68 -7.82
N TYR A 448 1.45 17.10 -6.70
CA TYR A 448 0.47 16.01 -6.59
C TYR A 448 -0.74 16.45 -5.78
N ASP A 449 -1.91 15.87 -6.09
CA ASP A 449 -3.15 16.12 -5.33
C ASP A 449 -3.18 15.35 -3.99
N ASN A 450 -2.51 14.19 -3.94
CA ASN A 450 -2.44 13.39 -2.73
C ASN A 450 -1.16 12.52 -2.70
N TYR A 451 -0.80 12.02 -1.51
CA TYR A 451 0.39 11.18 -1.30
C TYR A 451 0.28 9.83 -2.00
N GLU A 452 -0.93 9.29 -2.12
CA GLU A 452 -1.17 8.03 -2.83
C GLU A 452 -0.82 8.18 -4.32
N GLY A 453 -1.31 9.22 -4.97
CA GLY A 453 -0.97 9.54 -6.36
C GLY A 453 0.52 9.82 -6.58
N ALA A 454 1.16 10.49 -5.62
CA ALA A 454 2.61 10.69 -5.64
C ALA A 454 3.34 9.34 -5.58
N SER A 455 2.92 8.44 -4.70
CA SER A 455 3.52 7.11 -4.53
C SER A 455 3.35 6.24 -5.78
N TYR A 456 2.19 6.27 -6.44
CA TYR A 456 1.99 5.56 -7.71
C TYR A 456 2.92 6.09 -8.81
N ASN A 457 3.01 7.41 -8.93
CA ASN A 457 3.86 8.03 -9.93
C ASN A 457 5.35 7.71 -9.69
N VAL A 458 5.81 7.80 -8.44
CA VAL A 458 7.19 7.45 -8.07
C VAL A 458 7.48 5.98 -8.33
N SER A 459 6.55 5.07 -8.02
CA SER A 459 6.69 3.63 -8.30
C SER A 459 6.87 3.36 -9.80
N LEU A 460 6.05 3.98 -10.64
CA LEU A 460 6.18 3.86 -12.09
C LEU A 460 7.48 4.48 -12.60
N TRP A 461 7.85 5.63 -12.05
CA TRP A 461 9.10 6.28 -12.44
C TRP A 461 10.32 5.43 -12.06
N VAL A 462 10.31 4.78 -10.89
CA VAL A 462 11.37 3.84 -10.48
C VAL A 462 11.40 2.63 -11.40
N ALA A 463 10.25 2.07 -11.76
CA ALA A 463 10.18 0.96 -12.70
C ALA A 463 10.75 1.34 -14.07
N TYR A 464 10.36 2.53 -14.59
CA TYR A 464 10.91 3.08 -15.81
C TYR A 464 12.42 3.29 -15.70
N TYR A 465 12.89 3.93 -14.63
CA TYR A 465 14.30 4.23 -14.40
C TYR A 465 15.16 2.95 -14.37
N ASN A 466 14.73 1.94 -13.66
CA ASN A 466 15.49 0.71 -13.46
C ASN A 466 15.47 -0.24 -14.67
N PHE A 467 14.34 -0.33 -15.41
CA PHE A 467 14.13 -1.41 -16.38
C PHE A 467 13.89 -0.95 -17.81
N LEU A 468 13.47 0.28 -18.03
CA LEU A 468 13.07 0.74 -19.38
C LEU A 468 13.90 1.92 -19.90
N ARG A 469 14.45 2.73 -19.01
CA ARG A 469 15.19 3.92 -19.38
C ARG A 469 16.60 3.56 -19.84
N PRO A 470 17.07 4.07 -21.03
CA PRO A 470 18.47 4.01 -21.42
C PRO A 470 19.33 4.94 -20.55
N HIS A 471 20.49 4.48 -20.13
CA HIS A 471 21.42 5.25 -19.31
C HIS A 471 22.77 5.46 -20.01
N GLN A 472 23.19 6.70 -20.11
CA GLN A 472 24.46 7.06 -20.77
C GLN A 472 25.66 6.32 -20.17
N HIS A 473 25.71 6.18 -18.84
CA HIS A 473 26.80 5.49 -18.16
C HIS A 473 26.83 3.98 -18.45
N ASN A 474 25.72 3.40 -18.89
CA ASN A 474 25.60 2.00 -19.30
C ASN A 474 25.50 1.87 -20.84
N HIS A 475 26.21 2.71 -21.57
CA HIS A 475 26.23 2.71 -23.03
C HIS A 475 24.83 2.78 -23.66
N TYR A 476 23.95 3.61 -23.10
CA TYR A 476 22.55 3.75 -23.50
C TYR A 476 21.72 2.46 -23.39
N ARG A 477 22.14 1.54 -22.54
CA ARG A 477 21.35 0.35 -22.17
C ARG A 477 20.59 0.59 -20.87
N VAL A 478 19.60 -0.25 -20.61
CA VAL A 478 18.86 -0.25 -19.35
C VAL A 478 19.75 -0.72 -18.19
N LEU A 479 19.46 -0.31 -16.95
CA LEU A 479 20.26 -0.72 -15.79
C LEU A 479 20.12 -2.20 -15.51
N ASN A 480 18.89 -2.71 -15.53
CA ASN A 480 18.58 -4.10 -15.26
C ASN A 480 17.99 -4.74 -16.52
N LYS A 481 18.75 -5.65 -17.11
CA LYS A 481 18.31 -6.35 -18.31
C LYS A 481 17.35 -7.47 -17.93
N VAL A 482 16.17 -7.45 -18.51
CA VAL A 482 15.16 -8.51 -18.39
C VAL A 482 14.88 -9.04 -19.80
N GLU A 483 15.20 -10.30 -20.06
CA GLU A 483 15.12 -10.90 -21.40
C GLU A 483 13.74 -10.74 -22.04
N HIS A 484 12.68 -10.94 -21.26
CA HIS A 484 11.31 -10.77 -21.74
C HIS A 484 11.01 -9.37 -22.28
N LEU A 485 11.63 -8.33 -21.74
CA LEU A 485 11.42 -6.95 -22.20
C LEU A 485 12.11 -6.66 -23.55
N GLU A 486 13.06 -7.47 -23.94
CA GLU A 486 13.74 -7.34 -25.23
C GLU A 486 12.89 -7.88 -26.40
N ASN A 487 11.86 -8.67 -26.10
CA ASN A 487 10.93 -9.17 -27.11
C ASN A 487 9.99 -8.08 -27.66
N ALA A 488 10.00 -6.89 -27.08
CA ALA A 488 9.21 -5.76 -27.57
C ALA A 488 10.12 -4.68 -28.18
N ASP A 489 9.84 -4.30 -29.40
CA ASP A 489 10.60 -3.28 -30.14
C ASP A 489 10.26 -1.84 -29.68
N ASN A 490 9.10 -1.65 -29.08
CA ASN A 490 8.62 -0.32 -28.72
C ASN A 490 8.27 -0.21 -27.22
N MET A 491 8.27 1.02 -26.70
CA MET A 491 7.99 1.29 -25.28
C MET A 491 6.60 0.88 -24.80
N PRO A 492 5.51 1.09 -25.57
CA PRO A 492 4.20 0.57 -25.18
C PRO A 492 4.17 -0.94 -24.98
N GLY A 493 4.87 -1.71 -25.84
CA GLY A 493 5.03 -3.15 -25.70
C GLY A 493 5.85 -3.53 -24.46
N LYS A 494 6.96 -2.80 -24.20
CA LYS A 494 7.77 -3.03 -22.98
C LYS A 494 6.97 -2.79 -21.70
N TRP A 495 6.12 -1.78 -21.65
CA TRP A 495 5.22 -1.57 -20.53
C TRP A 495 4.21 -2.72 -20.35
N GLN A 496 3.66 -3.24 -21.44
CA GLN A 496 2.76 -4.40 -21.37
C GLN A 496 3.47 -5.64 -20.80
N LEU A 497 4.68 -5.92 -21.27
CA LEU A 497 5.50 -7.03 -20.75
C LEU A 497 5.88 -6.83 -19.29
N LEU A 498 6.20 -5.61 -18.87
CA LEU A 498 6.51 -5.32 -17.47
C LEU A 498 5.28 -5.52 -16.56
N ILE A 499 4.09 -5.15 -17.01
CA ILE A 499 2.83 -5.45 -16.33
C ILE A 499 2.60 -6.96 -16.25
N PHE A 500 2.84 -7.69 -17.33
CA PHE A 500 2.74 -9.15 -17.36
C PHE A 500 3.70 -9.79 -16.34
N LEU A 501 4.96 -9.37 -16.28
CA LEU A 501 5.92 -9.85 -15.29
C LEU A 501 5.47 -9.55 -13.85
N GLY A 502 4.89 -8.38 -13.61
CA GLY A 502 4.29 -8.04 -12.32
C GLY A 502 3.14 -8.99 -11.95
N GLN A 503 2.27 -9.32 -12.89
CA GLN A 503 1.21 -10.31 -12.70
C GLN A 503 1.76 -11.70 -12.36
N GLN A 504 2.79 -12.15 -13.08
CA GLN A 504 3.43 -13.43 -12.82
C GLN A 504 4.04 -13.48 -11.43
N THR A 505 4.71 -12.41 -11.00
CA THR A 505 5.26 -12.30 -9.64
C THR A 505 4.16 -12.41 -8.58
N ILE A 506 3.04 -11.71 -8.75
CA ILE A 506 1.90 -11.80 -7.83
C ILE A 506 1.36 -13.23 -7.76
N LEU A 507 1.23 -13.91 -8.90
CA LEU A 507 0.76 -15.30 -8.94
C LEU A 507 1.73 -16.26 -8.25
N GLN A 508 3.02 -16.07 -8.42
CA GLN A 508 4.06 -16.86 -7.73
C GLN A 508 3.98 -16.68 -6.22
N MET A 509 3.90 -15.42 -5.74
CA MET A 509 3.74 -15.12 -4.32
C MET A 509 2.47 -15.76 -3.73
N GLN A 510 1.37 -15.76 -4.48
CA GLN A 510 0.12 -16.42 -4.05
C GLN A 510 0.26 -17.94 -3.94
N LYS A 511 1.02 -18.56 -4.83
CA LYS A 511 1.29 -20.01 -4.79
C LYS A 511 2.12 -20.39 -3.58
N SER A 512 3.23 -19.68 -3.35
CA SER A 512 4.13 -19.94 -2.20
C SER A 512 3.39 -19.85 -0.86
N GLN A 513 2.54 -18.84 -0.68
CA GLN A 513 1.75 -18.71 0.55
C GLN A 513 0.68 -19.80 0.69
N ALA A 514 0.10 -20.27 -0.43
CA ALA A 514 -0.85 -21.37 -0.37
C ALA A 514 -0.17 -22.69 0.01
N GLU A 515 1.07 -22.87 -0.38
CA GLU A 515 1.88 -24.05 -0.01
C GLU A 515 2.30 -24.00 1.46
N GLU A 516 2.76 -22.85 1.96
CA GLU A 516 3.09 -22.65 3.39
C GLU A 516 1.87 -22.87 4.31
N SER A 517 0.68 -22.45 3.87
CA SER A 517 -0.55 -22.64 4.66
C SER A 517 -1.08 -24.07 4.66
N VAL A 518 -0.56 -24.96 3.83
CA VAL A 518 -0.91 -26.39 3.78
C VAL A 518 0.06 -27.21 4.64
N CYS A 519 1.27 -26.70 4.87
CA CYS A 519 2.30 -27.35 5.68
C CYS A 519 2.30 -26.93 7.15
N SER A 520 1.53 -25.89 7.50
CA SER A 520 1.27 -25.44 8.88
C SER A 520 -0.13 -25.90 9.36
#